data_d27a3407467e080f1861f1ca5467aaed
#
_entry.id   d27a3407467e080f1861f1ca5467aaed
#
_cell.length_a   1.000
_cell.length_b   1.000
_cell.length_c   1.000
_cell.angle_alpha   90.00
_cell.angle_beta   90.00
_cell.angle_gamma   90.00
#
_symmetry.space_group_name_H-M   'P 1'
#
loop_
_entity.id
_entity.type
_entity.pdbx_description
1 polymer ?
#
loop_
_entity_poly.entity_id
_entity_poly.type
_entity_poly.pdbx_seq_one_letter_code
_entity_poly.pdbx_strand_id
1 'polypeptide(L)'
;ARTKNLFLKNKAGYYLVTILENKRLNMKKLQENLSTSRFSFARPEELAMKLGITSGAVSPFNLFNDKQHEVTFIIDADIFKNE
;
A
#
# COMPACT_ATOMS: atom_id res chain seq x y z
N ALA A 1 -2.65 18.46 2.24
CA ALA A 1 -2.96 17.38 3.20
C ALA A 1 -1.82 16.37 3.26
N ARG A 2 -1.60 15.80 4.44
CA ARG A 2 -0.58 14.79 4.63
C ARG A 2 -1.13 13.42 4.31
N THR A 3 -0.28 12.56 3.79
CA THR A 3 -0.65 11.18 3.48
C THR A 3 0.26 10.21 4.21
N LYS A 4 -0.18 8.96 4.25
CA LYS A 4 0.62 7.86 4.78
C LYS A 4 0.53 6.67 3.84
N ASN A 5 1.54 5.83 3.87
CA ASN A 5 1.60 4.64 3.05
C ASN A 5 1.52 3.41 3.93
N LEU A 6 0.63 2.49 3.57
CA LEU A 6 0.44 1.24 4.29
C LEU A 6 0.81 0.09 3.38
N PHE A 7 1.65 -0.81 3.86
CA PHE A 7 2.09 -1.95 3.08
C PHE A 7 1.34 -3.20 3.54
N LEU A 8 0.55 -3.76 2.64
CA LEU A 8 -0.32 -4.89 2.94
C LEU A 8 0.06 -6.09 2.09
N LYS A 9 -0.38 -7.26 2.54
CA LYS A 9 -0.21 -8.50 1.79
C LYS A 9 -1.42 -9.40 1.92
N ASN A 10 -1.62 -10.27 0.95
CA ASN A 10 -2.60 -11.34 1.00
C ASN A 10 -2.16 -12.45 0.05
N LYS A 11 -3.06 -13.41 -0.22
CA LYS A 11 -2.74 -14.52 -1.12
C LYS A 11 -2.42 -14.09 -2.54
N ALA A 12 -2.95 -12.96 -2.97
CA ALA A 12 -2.75 -12.47 -4.34
C ALA A 12 -1.42 -11.71 -4.51
N GLY A 13 -0.82 -11.23 -3.41
CA GLY A 13 0.44 -10.51 -3.48
C GLY A 13 0.51 -9.37 -2.49
N TYR A 14 1.29 -8.35 -2.86
CA TYR A 14 1.57 -7.19 -2.01
C TYR A 14 0.88 -5.94 -2.54
N TYR A 15 0.50 -5.05 -1.62
CA TYR A 15 -0.22 -3.82 -1.94
C TYR A 15 0.37 -2.66 -1.16
N LEU A 16 0.63 -1.56 -1.84
CA LEU A 16 1.02 -0.31 -1.19
C LEU A 16 -0.16 0.65 -1.29
N VAL A 17 -0.74 1.00 -0.14
CA VAL A 17 -1.95 1.82 -0.07
C VAL A 17 -1.61 3.19 0.48
N THR A 18 -1.90 4.23 -0.28
CA THR A 18 -1.68 5.62 0.14
C THR A 18 -3.02 6.25 0.49
N ILE A 19 -3.14 6.71 1.73
CA ILE A 19 -4.36 7.35 2.23
C ILE A 19 -4.00 8.61 2.99
N LEU A 20 -5.00 9.42 3.33
CA LEU A 20 -4.79 10.59 4.18
C LEU A 20 -4.27 10.15 5.55
N GLU A 21 -3.34 10.93 6.10
CA GLU A 21 -2.66 10.59 7.36
C GLU A 21 -3.63 10.36 8.51
N ASN A 22 -4.69 11.16 8.58
CA ASN A 22 -5.67 11.07 9.66
C ASN A 22 -6.82 10.09 9.38
N LYS A 23 -6.79 9.40 8.25
CA LYS A 23 -7.82 8.44 7.90
C LYS A 23 -7.42 7.04 8.34
N ARG A 24 -8.39 6.29 8.86
CA ARG A 24 -8.18 4.90 9.22
C ARG A 24 -8.58 4.00 8.05
N LEU A 25 -7.71 3.10 7.66
CA LEU A 25 -8.00 2.17 6.58
C LEU A 25 -8.98 1.08 7.06
N ASN A 26 -10.06 0.90 6.32
CA ASN A 26 -10.96 -0.23 6.52
C ASN A 26 -10.53 -1.37 5.58
N MET A 27 -9.75 -2.31 6.11
CA MET A 27 -9.21 -3.39 5.29
C MET A 27 -10.26 -4.33 4.75
N LYS A 28 -11.35 -4.53 5.50
CA LYS A 28 -12.43 -5.38 5.03
C LYS A 28 -13.13 -4.77 3.83
N LYS A 29 -13.39 -3.48 3.87
CA LYS A 29 -14.02 -2.78 2.76
C LYS A 29 -13.11 -2.74 1.54
N LEU A 30 -11.82 -2.54 1.74
CA LEU A 30 -10.85 -2.59 0.66
C LEU A 30 -10.84 -3.96 0.01
N GLN A 31 -10.85 -5.01 0.81
CA GLN A 31 -10.91 -6.38 0.33
C GLN A 31 -12.14 -6.60 -0.54
N GLU A 32 -13.30 -6.13 -0.10
CA GLU A 32 -14.54 -6.27 -0.85
C GLU A 32 -14.51 -5.50 -2.17
N ASN A 33 -14.02 -4.26 -2.13
CA ASN A 33 -13.96 -3.42 -3.33
C ASN A 33 -13.02 -3.99 -4.39
N LEU A 34 -11.97 -4.66 -3.98
CA LEU A 34 -10.99 -5.25 -4.90
C LEU A 34 -11.30 -6.71 -5.24
N SER A 35 -12.35 -7.27 -4.62
CA SER A 35 -12.73 -8.68 -4.82
C SER A 35 -11.53 -9.62 -4.61
N THR A 36 -10.80 -9.40 -3.54
CA THR A 36 -9.60 -10.16 -3.24
C THR A 36 -9.68 -10.83 -1.87
N SER A 37 -8.64 -11.53 -1.47
CA SER A 37 -8.60 -12.22 -0.19
C SER A 37 -8.23 -11.28 0.94
N ARG A 38 -8.37 -11.79 2.18
CA ARG A 38 -8.15 -11.03 3.40
C ARG A 38 -6.73 -10.48 3.47
N PHE A 39 -6.62 -9.21 3.84
CA PHE A 39 -5.35 -8.51 4.01
C PHE A 39 -4.77 -8.68 5.41
N SER A 40 -3.45 -8.61 5.48
CA SER A 40 -2.71 -8.36 6.71
C SER A 40 -1.60 -7.35 6.42
N PHE A 41 -1.01 -6.77 7.47
CA PHE A 41 0.12 -5.87 7.27
C PHE A 41 1.37 -6.68 6.94
N ALA A 42 2.12 -6.20 5.95
CA ALA A 42 3.42 -6.77 5.63
C ALA A 42 4.47 -6.21 6.58
N ARG A 43 5.53 -6.97 6.82
CA ARG A 43 6.62 -6.55 7.72
C ARG A 43 7.58 -5.59 7.01
N PRO A 44 8.27 -4.72 7.76
CA PRO A 44 9.29 -3.85 7.15
C PRO A 44 10.36 -4.61 6.37
N GLU A 45 10.73 -5.80 6.83
CA GLU A 45 11.72 -6.63 6.14
C GLU A 45 11.21 -7.07 4.77
N GLU A 46 9.94 -7.42 4.69
CA GLU A 46 9.31 -7.80 3.41
C GLU A 46 9.29 -6.61 2.46
N LEU A 47 8.97 -5.43 2.99
CA LEU A 47 8.97 -4.20 2.20
C LEU A 47 10.36 -3.93 1.63
N ALA A 48 11.39 -4.01 2.45
CA ALA A 48 12.75 -3.77 2.01
C ALA A 48 13.16 -4.74 0.90
N MET A 49 12.79 -6.01 1.04
CA MET A 49 13.11 -7.03 0.04
C MET A 49 12.38 -6.80 -1.28
N LYS A 50 11.10 -6.47 -1.21
CA LYS A 50 10.29 -6.32 -2.42
C LYS A 50 10.58 -5.05 -3.19
N LEU A 51 10.83 -3.95 -2.49
CA LEU A 51 11.04 -2.65 -3.12
C LEU A 51 12.51 -2.25 -3.19
N GLY A 52 13.40 -3.03 -2.57
CA GLY A 52 14.84 -2.72 -2.57
C GLY A 52 15.17 -1.45 -1.81
N ILE A 53 14.42 -1.15 -0.76
CA ILE A 53 14.58 0.08 0.02
C ILE A 53 14.60 -0.23 1.51
N THR A 54 15.06 0.75 2.32
CA THR A 54 14.93 0.66 3.77
C THR A 54 13.52 1.07 4.17
N SER A 55 13.05 0.53 5.30
CA SER A 55 11.68 0.68 5.74
C SER A 55 11.21 2.12 5.94
N GLY A 56 12.12 3.06 6.20
CA GLY A 56 11.76 4.46 6.39
C GLY A 56 11.53 5.25 5.10
N ALA A 57 11.79 4.65 3.95
CA ALA A 57 11.77 5.35 2.67
C ALA A 57 10.61 4.92 1.76
N VAL A 58 9.50 4.49 2.34
CA VAL A 58 8.34 4.03 1.56
C VAL A 58 7.66 5.20 0.87
N SER A 59 7.54 5.12 -0.45
CA SER A 59 6.78 6.08 -1.23
C SER A 59 6.30 5.43 -2.53
N PRO A 60 5.29 6.00 -3.20
CA PRO A 60 4.82 5.47 -4.49
C PRO A 60 5.92 5.37 -5.54
N PHE A 61 6.91 6.24 -5.50
CA PHE A 61 8.00 6.22 -6.46
C PHE A 61 8.85 4.96 -6.38
N ASN A 62 8.86 4.30 -5.23
CA ASN A 62 9.64 3.08 -5.06
C ASN A 62 9.10 1.91 -5.86
N LEU A 63 7.87 2.00 -6.35
CA LEU A 63 7.29 0.97 -7.20
C LEU A 63 8.04 0.82 -8.53
N PHE A 64 8.80 1.82 -8.94
CA PHE A 64 9.62 1.70 -10.14
C PHE A 64 10.70 0.64 -10.01
N ASN A 65 11.01 0.22 -8.78
CA ASN A 65 11.97 -0.84 -8.52
C ASN A 65 11.32 -2.22 -8.49
N ASP A 66 10.00 -2.30 -8.62
CA ASP A 66 9.28 -3.58 -8.61
C ASP A 66 9.28 -4.19 -10.01
N LYS A 67 10.36 -4.87 -10.35
CA LYS A 67 10.56 -5.42 -11.68
C LYS A 67 9.58 -6.52 -12.04
N GLN A 68 8.96 -7.15 -11.05
CA GLN A 68 8.07 -8.28 -11.27
C GLN A 68 6.61 -7.91 -11.13
N HIS A 69 6.31 -6.66 -10.88
CA HIS A 69 4.95 -6.18 -10.66
C HIS A 69 4.20 -6.94 -9.58
N GLU A 70 4.93 -7.31 -8.52
CA GLU A 70 4.34 -8.04 -7.39
C GLU A 70 3.63 -7.13 -6.40
N VAL A 71 3.82 -5.83 -6.54
CA VAL A 71 3.21 -4.84 -5.65
C VAL A 71 2.16 -4.05 -6.42
N THR A 72 0.94 -4.04 -5.92
CA THR A 72 -0.16 -3.25 -6.48
C THR A 72 -0.25 -1.93 -5.71
N PHE A 73 -0.26 -0.82 -6.44
CA PHE A 73 -0.33 0.51 -5.85
C PHE A 73 -1.78 1.01 -5.86
N ILE A 74 -2.25 1.45 -4.70
CA ILE A 74 -3.62 1.94 -4.52
C ILE A 74 -3.58 3.32 -3.89
N ILE A 75 -4.29 4.28 -4.49
CA ILE A 75 -4.42 5.63 -3.95
C ILE A 75 -5.88 5.84 -3.56
N ASP A 76 -6.11 6.26 -2.31
CA ASP A 76 -7.45 6.61 -1.85
C ASP A 76 -7.91 7.91 -2.52
N ALA A 77 -9.07 7.88 -3.15
CA ALA A 77 -9.62 9.04 -3.85
C ALA A 77 -9.81 10.26 -2.94
N ASP A 78 -9.99 10.07 -1.64
CA ASP A 78 -10.16 11.18 -0.70
C ASP A 78 -8.95 12.12 -0.66
N ILE A 79 -7.78 11.64 -1.08
CA ILE A 79 -6.58 12.48 -1.17
C ILE A 79 -6.82 13.66 -2.10
N PHE A 80 -7.59 13.45 -3.16
CA PHE A 80 -7.83 14.47 -4.18
C PHE A 80 -9.01 15.39 -3.86
N LYS A 81 -9.81 15.07 -2.86
CA LYS A 81 -11.00 15.85 -2.52
C LYS A 81 -10.71 17.09 -1.69
N ASN A 82 -9.53 17.19 -1.11
CA ASN A 82 -9.17 18.26 -0.19
C ASN A 82 -8.20 19.29 -0.78
N GLU A 83 -8.19 19.39 -2.06
CA GLU A 83 -7.34 20.40 -2.72
C GLU A 83 -7.94 21.78 -2.70
#